data_bbefdc865c7de689e70ede0bf25e88bf
#
_entry.id   bbefdc865c7de689e70ede0bf25e88bf
#
_cell.length_a   1.000
_cell.length_b   1.000
_cell.length_c   1.000
_cell.angle_alpha   90.00
_cell.angle_beta   90.00
_cell.angle_gamma   90.00
#
_symmetry.space_group_name_H-M   'P 1'
#
loop_
_entity.id
_entity.type
_entity.pdbx_description
1 polymer ?
#
loop_
_entity_poly.entity_id
_entity_poly.type
_entity_poly.pdbx_seq_one_letter_code
_entity_poly.pdbx_strand_id
1 'polypeptide(L)'
;HVIERHPTKALIHAHGWSILISALTGFSGATGDLASGIALQLATSSYSRKNEADADTLATSMLTKAGIDNAGFVTFFEKLKSEGMKKNTGIFKYFASHPNLQDRIDAIRPKSVPSYNPALSSAEWDALRTICG
;
A
#
# COMPACT_ATOMS: atom_id res chain seq x y z
N HIS A 1 4.03 2.95 1.81
CA HIS A 1 4.22 3.41 0.42
C HIS A 1 4.50 4.90 0.32
N VAL A 2 3.79 5.75 1.09
CA VAL A 2 3.98 7.22 1.05
C VAL A 2 5.38 7.59 1.55
N ILE A 3 5.78 7.11 2.72
CA ILE A 3 7.08 7.41 3.33
C ILE A 3 8.23 6.89 2.44
N GLU A 4 8.09 5.70 1.86
CA GLU A 4 9.04 5.12 0.92
C GLU A 4 9.01 5.76 -0.47
N ARG A 5 8.10 6.72 -0.70
CA ARG A 5 7.93 7.44 -1.97
C ARG A 5 7.73 6.49 -3.17
N HIS A 6 7.07 5.34 -2.97
CA HIS A 6 6.87 4.37 -4.04
C HIS A 6 6.12 4.95 -5.24
N PRO A 7 5.04 5.77 -5.09
CA PRO A 7 4.39 6.42 -6.23
C PRO A 7 5.34 7.34 -7.00
N THR A 8 6.16 8.14 -6.30
CA THR A 8 7.11 9.05 -6.93
C THR A 8 8.21 8.29 -7.69
N LYS A 9 8.74 7.22 -7.09
CA LYS A 9 9.74 6.36 -7.74
C LYS A 9 9.15 5.71 -9.00
N ALA A 10 7.93 5.16 -8.93
CA ALA A 10 7.24 4.58 -10.08
C ALA A 10 7.05 5.58 -11.22
N LEU A 11 6.68 6.82 -10.89
CA LEU A 11 6.51 7.90 -11.84
C LEU A 11 7.83 8.25 -12.55
N ILE A 12 8.91 8.41 -11.78
CA ILE A 12 10.24 8.71 -12.32
C ILE A 12 10.71 7.58 -13.24
N HIS A 13 10.50 6.33 -12.86
CA HIS A 13 10.86 5.18 -13.70
C HIS A 13 10.04 5.12 -14.99
N ALA A 14 8.72 5.39 -14.92
CA ALA A 14 7.85 5.32 -16.09
C ALA A 14 8.09 6.47 -17.09
N HIS A 15 8.36 7.67 -16.59
CA HIS A 15 8.41 8.89 -17.41
C HIS A 15 9.76 9.58 -17.44
N GLY A 16 10.75 9.17 -16.65
CA GLY A 16 12.05 9.82 -16.56
C GLY A 16 12.76 9.93 -17.90
N TRP A 17 12.70 8.87 -18.72
CA TRP A 17 13.26 8.88 -20.06
C TRP A 17 12.51 9.85 -21.02
N SER A 18 11.19 9.91 -20.93
CA SER A 18 10.38 10.82 -21.76
C SER A 18 10.69 12.28 -21.42
N ILE A 19 10.81 12.59 -20.14
CA ILE A 19 11.16 13.94 -19.66
C ILE A 19 12.58 14.30 -20.12
N LEU A 20 13.53 13.39 -19.98
CA LEU A 20 14.92 13.62 -20.39
C LEU A 20 15.03 13.84 -21.90
N ILE A 21 14.39 13.01 -22.72
CA ILE A 21 14.37 13.14 -24.17
C ILE A 21 13.71 14.47 -24.57
N SER A 22 12.59 14.84 -23.97
CA SER A 22 11.90 16.11 -24.24
C SER A 22 12.78 17.31 -23.90
N ALA A 23 13.52 17.25 -22.79
CA ALA A 23 14.45 18.29 -22.38
C ALA A 23 15.65 18.45 -23.35
N LEU A 24 16.17 17.33 -23.89
CA LEU A 24 17.31 17.31 -24.81
C LEU A 24 16.93 17.71 -26.25
N THR A 25 15.71 17.36 -26.69
CA THR A 25 15.28 17.60 -28.08
C THR A 25 14.45 18.86 -28.24
N GLY A 26 14.06 19.53 -27.15
CA GLY A 26 13.17 20.69 -27.18
C GLY A 26 11.74 20.36 -27.63
N PHE A 27 11.39 19.12 -27.76
CA PHE A 27 10.06 18.68 -28.21
C PHE A 27 9.05 18.74 -27.04
N SER A 28 8.40 19.89 -26.87
CA SER A 28 7.45 20.14 -25.78
C SER A 28 5.99 19.92 -26.17
N GLY A 29 5.73 18.99 -27.10
CA GLY A 29 4.44 18.83 -27.76
C GLY A 29 3.31 18.20 -26.98
N ALA A 30 3.41 17.94 -25.65
CA ALA A 30 2.37 17.17 -24.95
C ALA A 30 2.26 17.43 -23.43
N THR A 31 2.33 18.66 -22.98
CA THR A 31 2.23 18.93 -21.52
C THR A 31 0.84 18.62 -20.94
N GLY A 32 -0.24 18.73 -21.68
CA GLY A 32 -1.60 18.38 -21.25
C GLY A 32 -1.82 16.87 -21.18
N ASP A 33 -1.37 16.15 -22.20
CA ASP A 33 -1.45 14.68 -22.25
C ASP A 33 -0.53 14.00 -21.22
N LEU A 34 0.61 14.65 -20.89
CA LEU A 34 1.52 14.15 -19.88
C LEU A 34 0.90 14.17 -18.49
N ALA A 35 0.23 15.25 -18.09
CA ALA A 35 -0.41 15.38 -16.77
C ALA A 35 -1.54 14.38 -16.59
N SER A 36 -2.39 14.20 -17.60
CA SER A 36 -3.47 13.19 -17.57
C SER A 36 -2.93 11.77 -17.62
N GLY A 37 -1.89 11.50 -18.39
CA GLY A 37 -1.19 10.21 -18.42
C GLY A 37 -0.55 9.86 -17.08
N ILE A 38 0.08 10.82 -16.42
CA ILE A 38 0.63 10.66 -15.07
C ILE A 38 -0.45 10.32 -14.05
N ALA A 39 -1.56 11.05 -14.04
CA ALA A 39 -2.67 10.80 -13.13
C ALA A 39 -3.26 9.40 -13.32
N LEU A 40 -3.45 8.98 -14.57
CA LEU A 40 -3.94 7.64 -14.90
C LEU A 40 -2.93 6.56 -14.50
N GLN A 41 -1.64 6.78 -14.76
CA GLN A 41 -0.57 5.86 -14.36
C GLN A 41 -0.51 5.65 -12.84
N LEU A 42 -0.61 6.73 -12.06
CA LEU A 42 -0.68 6.64 -10.60
C LEU A 42 -1.92 5.89 -10.12
N ALA A 43 -3.07 6.13 -10.76
CA ALA A 43 -4.34 5.49 -10.41
C ALA A 43 -4.36 3.98 -10.74
N THR A 44 -3.57 3.54 -11.73
CA THR A 44 -3.53 2.15 -12.22
C THR A 44 -2.26 1.40 -11.86
N SER A 45 -1.27 2.06 -11.24
CA SER A 45 0.00 1.44 -10.86
C SER A 45 -0.19 0.31 -9.87
N SER A 46 0.34 -0.86 -10.21
CA SER A 46 0.56 -1.94 -9.24
C SER A 46 1.93 -1.78 -8.60
N TYR A 47 2.01 -2.07 -7.30
CA TYR A 47 3.29 -2.08 -6.61
C TYR A 47 4.04 -3.38 -6.84
N SER A 48 5.36 -3.29 -6.97
CA SER A 48 6.19 -4.48 -7.05
C SER A 48 6.22 -5.23 -5.72
N ARG A 49 6.58 -6.53 -5.76
CA ARG A 49 6.79 -7.35 -4.56
C ARG A 49 7.76 -6.68 -3.57
N LYS A 50 8.79 -6.04 -4.11
CA LYS A 50 9.77 -5.32 -3.29
C LYS A 50 9.14 -4.12 -2.59
N ASN A 51 8.33 -3.33 -3.31
CA ASN A 51 7.65 -2.17 -2.74
C ASN A 51 6.70 -2.56 -1.61
N GLU A 52 5.99 -3.70 -1.76
CA GLU A 52 5.13 -4.24 -0.71
C GLU A 52 5.95 -4.68 0.51
N ALA A 53 7.05 -5.40 0.31
CA ALA A 53 7.93 -5.84 1.40
C ALA A 53 8.57 -4.65 2.15
N ASP A 54 9.00 -3.62 1.44
CA ASP A 54 9.54 -2.40 2.03
C ASP A 54 8.47 -1.67 2.87
N ALA A 55 7.25 -1.55 2.34
CA ALA A 55 6.13 -0.93 3.05
C ALA A 55 5.72 -1.72 4.30
N ASP A 56 5.65 -3.05 4.22
CA ASP A 56 5.31 -3.92 5.35
C ASP A 56 6.40 -3.89 6.44
N THR A 57 7.66 -3.88 6.04
CA THR A 57 8.79 -3.76 6.96
C THR A 57 8.73 -2.45 7.73
N LEU A 58 8.45 -1.34 7.05
CA LEU A 58 8.29 -0.05 7.68
C LEU A 58 7.07 -0.02 8.60
N ALA A 59 5.92 -0.54 8.16
CA ALA A 59 4.69 -0.58 8.95
C ALA A 59 4.88 -1.40 10.23
N THR A 60 5.47 -2.60 10.15
CA THR A 60 5.76 -3.43 11.32
C THR A 60 6.74 -2.75 12.27
N SER A 61 7.76 -2.06 11.76
CA SER A 61 8.68 -1.27 12.58
C SER A 61 7.97 -0.14 13.31
N MET A 62 7.06 0.56 12.65
CA MET A 62 6.27 1.64 13.27
C MET A 62 5.33 1.12 14.37
N LEU A 63 4.62 0.01 14.11
CA LEU A 63 3.77 -0.63 15.12
C LEU A 63 4.59 -1.07 16.34
N THR A 64 5.73 -1.72 16.12
CA THR A 64 6.63 -2.14 17.20
C THR A 64 7.12 -0.95 18.04
N LYS A 65 7.53 0.15 17.40
CA LYS A 65 7.94 1.38 18.10
C LYS A 65 6.80 2.04 18.88
N ALA A 66 5.58 1.89 18.40
CA ALA A 66 4.38 2.38 19.09
C ALA A 66 3.89 1.44 20.21
N GLY A 67 4.54 0.29 20.42
CA GLY A 67 4.10 -0.74 21.37
C GLY A 67 2.80 -1.46 20.97
N ILE A 68 2.49 -1.50 19.66
CA ILE A 68 1.30 -2.14 19.10
C ILE A 68 1.67 -3.47 18.44
N ASP A 69 0.88 -4.52 18.72
CA ASP A 69 1.10 -5.84 18.13
C ASP A 69 0.78 -5.87 16.63
N ASN A 70 1.62 -6.56 15.89
CA ASN A 70 1.45 -6.81 14.46
C ASN A 70 0.35 -7.86 14.14
N ALA A 71 -0.18 -8.57 15.13
CA ALA A 71 -1.22 -9.58 14.94
C ALA A 71 -2.46 -9.03 14.23
N GLY A 72 -2.86 -7.80 14.55
CA GLY A 72 -3.95 -7.12 13.87
C GLY A 72 -3.70 -6.91 12.38
N PHE A 73 -2.46 -6.67 12.00
CA PHE A 73 -2.03 -6.51 10.59
C PHE A 73 -2.15 -7.84 9.83
N VAL A 74 -1.69 -8.93 10.46
CA VAL A 74 -1.86 -10.29 9.91
C VAL A 74 -3.34 -10.64 9.74
N THR A 75 -4.13 -10.45 10.78
CA THR A 75 -5.59 -10.71 10.76
C THR A 75 -6.31 -9.92 9.68
N PHE A 76 -5.93 -8.66 9.48
CA PHE A 76 -6.47 -7.83 8.41
C PHE A 76 -6.19 -8.43 7.02
N PHE A 77 -4.97 -8.87 6.76
CA PHE A 77 -4.63 -9.50 5.49
C PHE A 77 -5.29 -10.86 5.28
N GLU A 78 -5.42 -11.66 6.34
CA GLU A 78 -6.16 -12.94 6.28
C GLU A 78 -7.63 -12.71 5.94
N LYS A 79 -8.24 -11.69 6.53
CA LYS A 79 -9.61 -11.27 6.21
C LYS A 79 -9.73 -10.81 4.76
N LEU A 80 -8.85 -9.94 4.30
CA LEU A 80 -8.82 -9.52 2.89
C LEU A 80 -8.70 -10.72 1.95
N LYS A 81 -7.81 -11.66 2.25
CA LYS A 81 -7.64 -12.88 1.45
C LYS A 81 -8.93 -13.70 1.38
N SER A 82 -9.60 -13.91 2.51
CA SER A 82 -10.85 -14.68 2.57
C SER A 82 -12.00 -14.00 1.83
N GLU A 83 -12.09 -12.68 1.89
CA GLU A 83 -13.12 -11.90 1.22
C GLU A 83 -12.83 -11.71 -0.27
N GLY A 84 -11.56 -11.57 -0.65
CA GLY A 84 -11.13 -11.42 -2.04
C GLY A 84 -11.37 -12.64 -2.91
N MET A 85 -11.49 -13.82 -2.30
CA MET A 85 -11.93 -15.03 -3.00
C MET A 85 -13.44 -15.04 -3.33
N LYS A 86 -14.23 -14.17 -2.73
CA LYS A 86 -15.64 -13.96 -3.07
C LYS A 86 -15.70 -12.97 -4.25
N LYS A 87 -15.96 -13.49 -5.46
CA LYS A 87 -16.08 -12.68 -6.69
C LYS A 87 -17.04 -11.49 -6.51
N ASN A 88 -16.64 -10.31 -6.97
CA ASN A 88 -17.40 -9.05 -7.03
C ASN A 88 -17.26 -8.04 -5.88
N THR A 89 -16.22 -8.05 -5.10
CA THR A 89 -15.97 -6.99 -4.13
C THR A 89 -14.86 -6.03 -4.62
N GLY A 90 -14.89 -4.74 -4.22
CA GLY A 90 -13.82 -3.77 -4.49
C GLY A 90 -12.44 -4.23 -4.03
N ILE A 91 -12.38 -5.25 -3.18
CA ILE A 91 -11.21 -5.97 -2.71
C ILE A 91 -10.40 -6.58 -3.87
N PHE A 92 -11.06 -7.01 -4.95
CA PHE A 92 -10.35 -7.52 -6.14
C PHE A 92 -9.40 -6.48 -6.75
N LYS A 93 -9.79 -5.20 -6.75
CA LYS A 93 -8.92 -4.10 -7.22
C LYS A 93 -7.70 -3.91 -6.31
N TYR A 94 -7.87 -4.13 -5.00
CA TYR A 94 -6.76 -4.10 -4.06
C TYR A 94 -5.72 -5.19 -4.37
N PHE A 95 -6.14 -6.42 -4.65
CA PHE A 95 -5.21 -7.50 -5.03
C PHE A 95 -4.48 -7.23 -6.33
N ALA A 96 -5.14 -6.58 -7.30
CA ALA A 96 -4.52 -6.24 -8.57
C ALA A 96 -3.39 -5.20 -8.41
N SER A 97 -3.52 -4.27 -7.45
CA SER A 97 -2.53 -3.23 -7.18
C SER A 97 -1.50 -3.63 -6.10
N HIS A 98 -1.83 -4.59 -5.22
CA HIS A 98 -1.00 -5.04 -4.09
C HIS A 98 -0.80 -6.56 -4.14
N PRO A 99 0.17 -7.06 -4.94
CA PRO A 99 0.35 -8.50 -5.15
C PRO A 99 0.92 -9.23 -3.94
N ASN A 100 0.84 -10.56 -3.98
CA ASN A 100 1.50 -11.50 -3.06
C ASN A 100 1.08 -11.41 -1.60
N LEU A 101 -0.21 -11.35 -1.35
CA LEU A 101 -0.75 -11.23 0.01
C LEU A 101 -0.28 -12.37 0.94
N GLN A 102 -0.13 -13.61 0.43
CA GLN A 102 0.35 -14.72 1.25
C GLN A 102 1.79 -14.52 1.71
N ASP A 103 2.68 -14.14 0.80
CA ASP A 103 4.10 -13.90 1.13
C ASP A 103 4.22 -12.78 2.18
N ARG A 104 3.35 -11.78 2.11
CA ARG A 104 3.27 -10.66 3.07
C ARG A 104 2.82 -11.13 4.44
N ILE A 105 1.76 -11.94 4.51
CA ILE A 105 1.28 -12.55 5.76
C ILE A 105 2.41 -13.34 6.42
N ASP A 106 3.09 -14.18 5.66
CA ASP A 106 4.15 -15.05 6.17
C ASP A 106 5.38 -14.25 6.64
N ALA A 107 5.70 -13.15 5.97
CA ALA A 107 6.80 -12.25 6.36
C ALA A 107 6.51 -11.43 7.63
N ILE A 108 5.24 -11.08 7.88
CA ILE A 108 4.83 -10.27 9.04
C ILE A 108 4.61 -11.13 10.27
N ARG A 109 4.07 -12.34 10.12
CA ARG A 109 3.67 -13.24 11.21
C ARG A 109 4.78 -13.53 12.24
N PRO A 110 6.03 -13.82 11.86
CA PRO A 110 7.12 -14.05 12.83
C PRO A 110 7.51 -12.83 13.64
N LYS A 111 7.07 -11.64 13.23
CA LYS A 111 7.37 -10.36 13.90
C LYS A 111 6.29 -9.95 14.89
N SER A 112 5.19 -10.69 14.98
CA SER A 112 4.15 -10.45 15.98
C SER A 112 4.63 -10.95 17.35
N VAL A 113 4.49 -10.09 18.36
CA VAL A 113 4.90 -10.40 19.75
C VAL A 113 3.65 -10.37 20.63
N PRO A 114 3.40 -11.43 21.45
CA PRO A 114 2.14 -11.60 22.17
C PRO A 114 1.84 -10.59 23.29
N SER A 115 2.74 -9.67 23.63
CA SER A 115 2.65 -8.85 24.83
C SER A 115 2.61 -7.34 24.58
N TYR A 116 1.91 -6.90 23.53
CA TYR A 116 1.69 -5.48 23.31
C TYR A 116 0.34 -5.00 23.83
N ASN A 117 0.26 -3.71 24.14
CA ASN A 117 -1.00 -3.06 24.49
C ASN A 117 -1.93 -3.03 23.25
N PRO A 118 -3.25 -3.17 23.44
CA PRO A 118 -4.19 -2.91 22.36
C PRO A 118 -4.07 -1.46 21.89
N ALA A 119 -4.20 -1.22 20.58
CA ALA A 119 -4.13 0.12 19.99
C ALA A 119 -5.20 1.08 20.54
N LEU A 120 -6.36 0.53 20.89
CA LEU A 120 -7.50 1.24 21.48
C LEU A 120 -8.08 0.40 22.62
N SER A 121 -8.61 1.04 23.64
CA SER A 121 -9.43 0.39 24.66
C SER A 121 -10.75 -0.12 24.07
N SER A 122 -11.45 -1.00 24.80
CA SER A 122 -12.76 -1.51 24.35
C SER A 122 -13.77 -0.38 24.11
N ALA A 123 -13.80 0.63 24.99
CA ALA A 123 -14.68 1.79 24.86
C ALA A 123 -14.38 2.63 23.61
N GLU A 124 -13.11 2.83 23.29
CA GLU A 124 -12.69 3.53 22.07
C GLU A 124 -13.01 2.73 20.80
N TRP A 125 -12.88 1.39 20.84
CA TRP A 125 -13.31 0.52 19.75
C TRP A 125 -14.82 0.60 19.51
N ASP A 126 -15.61 0.61 20.57
CA ASP A 126 -17.08 0.71 20.47
C ASP A 126 -17.49 2.08 19.92
N ALA A 127 -16.86 3.15 20.39
CA ALA A 127 -17.06 4.49 19.83
C ALA A 127 -16.71 4.55 18.34
N LEU A 128 -15.60 3.95 17.92
CA LEU A 128 -15.17 3.92 16.51
C LEU A 128 -16.18 3.17 15.63
N ARG A 129 -16.73 2.04 16.11
CA ARG A 129 -17.74 1.25 15.36
C ARG A 129 -19.04 2.01 15.14
N THR A 130 -19.39 2.90 16.04
CA THR A 130 -20.65 3.66 15.96
C THR A 130 -20.52 4.98 15.20
N ILE A 131 -19.31 5.35 14.75
CA ILE A 131 -19.04 6.64 14.10
C ILE A 131 -19.72 6.76 12.72
N CYS A 132 -19.99 5.64 12.07
CA CYS A 132 -20.62 5.60 10.74
C CYS A 132 -22.10 5.15 10.81
N GLY A 133 -22.70 5.04 11.99
CA GLY A 133 -24.13 4.69 12.21
C GLY A 133 -24.39 3.21 12.19
#